data_aeb6d0b6b3ead53ce80af77ba62d7857
#
_entry.id   aeb6d0b6b3ead53ce80af77ba62d7857
#
_cell.length_a   1.000
_cell.length_b   1.000
_cell.length_c   1.000
_cell.angle_alpha   90.00
_cell.angle_beta   90.00
_cell.angle_gamma   90.00
#
_symmetry.space_group_name_H-M   'P 1'
#
loop_
_entity.id
_entity.type
_entity.pdbx_description
1 polymer ?
#
loop_
_entity_poly.entity_id
_entity_poly.type
_entity_poly.pdbx_seq_one_letter_code
_entity_poly.pdbx_strand_id
1 'polypeptide(L)'
;MPSTLKPAITFAEKKDLDPAKLVRLYQQAPWAQGRTLEDAREMLRHTDVAVTAWDGDLLIGFGRVLTDYVYRATIWDVIVDKAYQGQGLGTDIVQRILNHPRLKKVELFWLCTRMPEFYEKLGFSSKEQTGMVWSRSKQGRQE
;
A
#
# COMPACT_ATOMS: atom_id res chain seq x y z
N MET A 1 -18.12 -31.72 -0.66
CA MET A 1 -17.87 -30.84 -1.76
C MET A 1 -16.79 -29.85 -1.39
N PRO A 2 -15.69 -29.83 -2.13
CA PRO A 2 -14.69 -28.84 -1.82
C PRO A 2 -15.30 -27.47 -1.99
N SER A 3 -15.11 -26.65 -1.01
CA SER A 3 -15.62 -25.31 -1.05
C SER A 3 -14.93 -24.54 -2.18
N THR A 4 -15.69 -24.06 -3.14
CA THR A 4 -15.21 -23.11 -4.13
C THR A 4 -15.40 -21.68 -3.62
N LEU A 5 -15.90 -21.53 -2.38
CA LEU A 5 -16.11 -20.23 -1.79
C LEU A 5 -14.74 -19.58 -1.52
N LYS A 6 -14.57 -18.39 -2.04
CA LYS A 6 -13.42 -17.57 -1.70
C LYS A 6 -13.47 -17.22 -0.22
N PRO A 7 -12.32 -17.07 0.45
CA PRO A 7 -12.31 -16.55 1.80
C PRO A 7 -13.12 -15.25 1.87
N ALA A 8 -13.83 -15.07 2.96
CA ALA A 8 -14.56 -13.84 3.19
C ALA A 8 -13.57 -12.75 3.54
N ILE A 9 -13.13 -12.00 2.53
CA ILE A 9 -12.19 -10.91 2.70
C ILE A 9 -12.92 -9.67 3.18
N THR A 10 -12.43 -9.07 4.25
CA THR A 10 -12.96 -7.80 4.75
C THR A 10 -11.92 -6.71 4.60
N PHE A 11 -12.40 -5.49 4.42
CA PHE A 11 -11.53 -4.32 4.29
C PHE A 11 -11.77 -3.38 5.46
N ALA A 12 -10.70 -2.71 5.89
CA ALA A 12 -10.80 -1.67 6.89
C ALA A 12 -10.01 -0.45 6.44
N GLU A 13 -10.46 0.71 6.83
CA GLU A 13 -9.82 1.98 6.47
C GLU A 13 -9.17 2.60 7.70
N LYS A 14 -8.43 1.79 8.45
CA LYS A 14 -7.79 2.18 9.70
C LYS A 14 -6.30 1.85 9.69
N LYS A 15 -5.50 2.77 10.23
CA LYS A 15 -4.07 2.52 10.46
C LYS A 15 -3.81 1.92 11.84
N ASP A 16 -4.82 1.76 12.63
CA ASP A 16 -4.82 1.23 13.97
C ASP A 16 -4.81 -0.30 13.93
N LEU A 17 -3.68 -0.86 13.64
CA LEU A 17 -3.49 -2.30 13.56
C LEU A 17 -2.22 -2.70 14.29
N ASP A 18 -2.13 -3.99 14.65
CA ASP A 18 -0.94 -4.53 15.27
C ASP A 18 0.23 -4.48 14.28
N PRO A 19 1.29 -3.73 14.59
CA PRO A 19 2.44 -3.62 13.68
C PRO A 19 3.09 -4.96 13.35
N ALA A 20 3.00 -5.95 14.23
CA ALA A 20 3.57 -7.27 13.97
C ALA A 20 2.92 -7.95 12.77
N LYS A 21 1.62 -7.71 12.57
CA LYS A 21 0.90 -8.25 11.41
C LYS A 21 1.39 -7.64 10.11
N LEU A 22 1.70 -6.35 10.13
CA LEU A 22 2.25 -5.67 8.98
C LEU A 22 3.67 -6.11 8.68
N VAL A 23 4.51 -6.26 9.71
CA VAL A 23 5.89 -6.75 9.53
C VAL A 23 5.89 -8.15 8.91
N ARG A 24 4.96 -9.02 9.33
CA ARG A 24 4.81 -10.34 8.70
C ARG A 24 4.54 -10.19 7.20
N LEU A 25 3.63 -9.31 6.84
CA LEU A 25 3.29 -9.08 5.43
C LEU A 25 4.48 -8.50 4.67
N TYR A 26 5.23 -7.59 5.27
CA TYR A 26 6.42 -7.00 4.66
C TYR A 26 7.51 -8.03 4.33
N GLN A 27 7.55 -9.16 5.05
CA GLN A 27 8.55 -10.19 4.75
C GLN A 27 8.38 -10.79 3.35
N GLN A 28 7.21 -10.65 2.77
CA GLN A 28 6.94 -11.13 1.42
C GLN A 28 7.36 -10.15 0.33
N ALA A 29 7.74 -8.93 0.69
CA ALA A 29 8.15 -7.91 -0.26
C ALA A 29 9.66 -7.68 -0.17
N PRO A 30 10.44 -7.94 -1.23
CA PRO A 30 11.90 -7.81 -1.18
C PRO A 30 12.38 -6.42 -0.70
N TRP A 31 11.65 -5.38 -1.07
CA TRP A 31 12.00 -4.01 -0.70
C TRP A 31 11.68 -3.65 0.75
N ALA A 32 11.00 -4.53 1.49
CA ALA A 32 10.54 -4.25 2.85
C ALA A 32 10.99 -5.29 3.89
N GLN A 33 11.77 -6.29 3.51
CA GLN A 33 12.14 -7.38 4.41
C GLN A 33 12.96 -6.93 5.62
N GLY A 34 13.70 -5.84 5.49
CA GLY A 34 14.51 -5.32 6.59
C GLY A 34 13.77 -4.43 7.59
N ARG A 35 12.47 -4.23 7.39
CA ARG A 35 11.69 -3.36 8.27
C ARG A 35 11.43 -4.02 9.62
N THR A 36 11.61 -3.24 10.68
CA THR A 36 11.48 -3.72 12.06
C THR A 36 10.11 -3.41 12.62
N LEU A 37 9.76 -4.11 13.70
CA LEU A 37 8.51 -3.84 14.43
C LEU A 37 8.44 -2.41 14.95
N GLU A 38 9.55 -1.93 15.49
CA GLU A 38 9.62 -0.56 16.03
C GLU A 38 9.38 0.48 14.95
N ASP A 39 10.06 0.33 13.81
CA ASP A 39 9.90 1.27 12.70
C ASP A 39 8.51 1.20 12.06
N ALA A 40 7.93 0.00 11.98
CA ALA A 40 6.58 -0.14 11.48
C ALA A 40 5.57 0.56 12.38
N ARG A 41 5.75 0.47 13.70
CA ARG A 41 4.90 1.18 14.66
C ARG A 41 4.99 2.69 14.47
N GLU A 42 6.23 3.20 14.35
CA GLU A 42 6.46 4.63 14.15
C GLU A 42 5.88 5.10 12.81
N MET A 43 6.09 4.33 11.75
CA MET A 43 5.55 4.64 10.43
C MET A 43 4.03 4.72 10.45
N LEU A 44 3.36 3.77 11.11
CA LEU A 44 1.90 3.79 11.21
C LEU A 44 1.38 5.03 11.94
N ARG A 45 2.10 5.50 12.94
CA ARG A 45 1.73 6.73 13.66
C ARG A 45 1.71 7.95 12.74
N HIS A 46 2.57 7.97 11.74
CA HIS A 46 2.73 9.09 10.80
C HIS A 46 2.06 8.83 9.46
N THR A 47 1.33 7.74 9.33
CA THR A 47 0.51 7.46 8.15
C THR A 47 -0.82 8.18 8.28
N ASP A 48 -1.25 8.87 7.24
CA ASP A 48 -2.49 9.63 7.29
C ASP A 48 -3.71 8.76 7.06
N VAL A 49 -3.64 7.88 6.08
CA VAL A 49 -4.73 6.95 5.72
C VAL A 49 -4.13 5.61 5.38
N ALA A 50 -4.77 4.54 5.82
CA ALA A 50 -4.39 3.19 5.44
C ALA A 50 -5.63 2.39 5.07
N VAL A 51 -5.48 1.52 4.08
CA VAL A 51 -6.50 0.53 3.72
C VAL A 51 -5.89 -0.83 3.95
N THR A 52 -6.63 -1.67 4.67
CA THR A 52 -6.19 -3.02 5.03
C THR A 52 -7.20 -4.05 4.56
N ALA A 53 -6.71 -5.22 4.17
CA ALA A 53 -7.54 -6.33 3.77
C ALA A 53 -7.25 -7.52 4.68
N TRP A 54 -8.29 -8.22 5.09
CA TRP A 54 -8.24 -9.24 6.13
C TRP A 54 -8.96 -10.51 5.73
N ASP A 55 -8.36 -11.63 6.07
CA ASP A 55 -9.03 -12.93 6.11
C ASP A 55 -9.10 -13.33 7.58
N GLY A 56 -10.27 -13.06 8.22
CA GLY A 56 -10.38 -13.17 9.68
C GLY A 56 -9.38 -12.22 10.35
N ASP A 57 -8.52 -12.79 11.19
CA ASP A 57 -7.48 -12.02 11.89
C ASP A 57 -6.17 -11.88 11.13
N LEU A 58 -6.09 -12.47 9.95
CA LEU A 58 -4.88 -12.43 9.13
C LEU A 58 -4.89 -11.21 8.23
N LEU A 59 -3.89 -10.35 8.37
CA LEU A 59 -3.70 -9.23 7.46
C LEU A 59 -3.13 -9.75 6.14
N ILE A 60 -3.89 -9.58 5.07
CA ILE A 60 -3.49 -10.12 3.77
C ILE A 60 -3.29 -9.05 2.70
N GLY A 61 -3.60 -7.81 3.00
CA GLY A 61 -3.38 -6.70 2.09
C GLY A 61 -3.24 -5.39 2.83
N PHE A 62 -2.48 -4.47 2.24
CA PHE A 62 -2.18 -3.18 2.85
C PHE A 62 -1.86 -2.15 1.78
N GLY A 63 -2.20 -0.91 2.05
CA GLY A 63 -1.75 0.25 1.30
C GLY A 63 -1.88 1.47 2.19
N ARG A 64 -0.96 2.42 2.09
CA ARG A 64 -0.98 3.61 2.93
C ARG A 64 -0.78 4.88 2.13
N VAL A 65 -1.20 5.98 2.72
CA VAL A 65 -1.21 7.29 2.08
C VAL A 65 -0.61 8.34 3.02
N LEU A 66 0.22 9.20 2.45
CA LEU A 66 0.68 10.43 3.08
C LEU A 66 0.08 11.60 2.29
N THR A 67 -0.49 12.59 2.96
CA THR A 67 -1.25 13.61 2.26
C THR A 67 -1.43 14.89 3.06
N ASP A 68 -1.64 16.00 2.33
CA ASP A 68 -2.12 17.25 2.92
C ASP A 68 -3.65 17.34 2.91
N TYR A 69 -4.34 16.32 2.39
CA TYR A 69 -5.80 16.23 2.27
C TYR A 69 -6.44 17.20 1.26
N VAL A 70 -5.67 17.99 0.57
CA VAL A 70 -6.18 19.02 -0.34
C VAL A 70 -5.58 18.91 -1.73
N TYR A 71 -4.27 18.97 -1.83
CA TYR A 71 -3.61 19.05 -3.13
C TYR A 71 -2.97 17.74 -3.56
N ARG A 72 -2.27 17.09 -2.66
CA ARG A 72 -1.42 15.94 -3.01
C ARG A 72 -1.60 14.80 -2.03
N ALA A 73 -1.57 13.60 -2.57
CA ALA A 73 -1.50 12.37 -1.78
C ALA A 73 -0.51 11.43 -2.45
N THR A 74 0.31 10.77 -1.66
CA THR A 74 1.22 9.73 -2.16
C THR A 74 0.81 8.38 -1.61
N ILE A 75 0.75 7.40 -2.49
CA ILE A 75 0.36 6.02 -2.15
C ILE A 75 1.64 5.19 -2.03
N TRP A 76 1.74 4.44 -0.93
CA TRP A 76 2.91 3.66 -0.58
C TRP A 76 2.55 2.26 -0.13
N ASP A 77 3.49 1.34 -0.34
CA ASP A 77 3.48 0.01 0.27
C ASP A 77 2.22 -0.79 -0.03
N VAL A 78 1.75 -0.76 -1.27
CA VAL A 78 0.62 -1.59 -1.68
C VAL A 78 1.12 -3.03 -1.80
N ILE A 79 0.65 -3.90 -0.90
CA ILE A 79 1.07 -5.30 -0.81
C ILE A 79 -0.16 -6.19 -0.68
N VAL A 80 -0.14 -7.32 -1.39
CA VAL A 80 -1.10 -8.40 -1.21
C VAL A 80 -0.32 -9.67 -0.90
N ASP A 81 -0.74 -10.39 0.14
CA ASP A 81 -0.17 -11.67 0.54
C ASP A 81 -0.17 -12.62 -0.67
N LYS A 82 0.95 -13.30 -0.89
CA LYS A 82 1.14 -14.18 -2.05
C LYS A 82 0.04 -15.23 -2.19
N ALA A 83 -0.46 -15.74 -1.07
CA ALA A 83 -1.52 -16.75 -1.09
C ALA A 83 -2.87 -16.17 -1.55
N TYR A 84 -3.00 -14.85 -1.62
CA TYR A 84 -4.25 -14.18 -1.96
C TYR A 84 -4.15 -13.36 -3.25
N GLN A 85 -3.04 -13.41 -3.94
CA GLN A 85 -2.86 -12.70 -5.21
C GLN A 85 -3.72 -13.33 -6.31
N GLY A 86 -3.98 -12.56 -7.36
CA GLY A 86 -4.76 -13.03 -8.49
C GLY A 86 -6.27 -12.93 -8.31
N GLN A 87 -6.75 -12.24 -7.28
CA GLN A 87 -8.16 -12.07 -6.97
C GLN A 87 -8.63 -10.62 -7.06
N GLY A 88 -7.78 -9.71 -7.52
CA GLY A 88 -8.14 -8.30 -7.65
C GLY A 88 -8.02 -7.50 -6.37
N LEU A 89 -7.38 -8.03 -5.32
CA LEU A 89 -7.30 -7.33 -4.03
C LEU A 89 -6.44 -6.07 -4.11
N GLY A 90 -5.35 -6.09 -4.88
CA GLY A 90 -4.53 -4.89 -5.07
C GLY A 90 -5.32 -3.77 -5.73
N THR A 91 -6.12 -4.10 -6.72
CA THR A 91 -7.03 -3.14 -7.36
C THR A 91 -8.03 -2.59 -6.34
N ASP A 92 -8.64 -3.46 -5.55
CA ASP A 92 -9.60 -3.04 -4.53
C ASP A 92 -8.99 -2.09 -3.51
N ILE A 93 -7.77 -2.38 -3.06
CA ILE A 93 -7.06 -1.51 -2.11
C ILE A 93 -6.85 -0.13 -2.71
N VAL A 94 -6.32 -0.04 -3.92
CA VAL A 94 -6.06 1.24 -4.57
C VAL A 94 -7.36 2.01 -4.82
N GLN A 95 -8.40 1.34 -5.28
CA GLN A 95 -9.69 1.99 -5.50
C GLN A 95 -10.30 2.51 -4.20
N ARG A 96 -10.15 1.79 -3.11
CA ARG A 96 -10.62 2.25 -1.80
C ARG A 96 -9.84 3.47 -1.31
N ILE A 97 -8.55 3.54 -1.64
CA ILE A 97 -7.75 4.73 -1.37
C ILE A 97 -8.29 5.91 -2.20
N LEU A 98 -8.43 5.74 -3.50
CA LEU A 98 -8.87 6.82 -4.39
C LEU A 98 -10.25 7.34 -4.03
N ASN A 99 -11.11 6.48 -3.49
CA ASN A 99 -12.49 6.81 -3.13
C ASN A 99 -12.68 7.05 -1.63
N HIS A 100 -11.59 7.14 -0.87
CA HIS A 100 -11.67 7.33 0.57
C HIS A 100 -12.31 8.69 0.89
N PRO A 101 -13.30 8.73 1.80
CA PRO A 101 -14.03 9.97 2.10
C PRO A 101 -13.14 11.13 2.53
N ARG A 102 -12.07 10.86 3.29
CA ARG A 102 -11.15 11.89 3.75
C ARG A 102 -10.26 12.43 2.64
N LEU A 103 -10.17 11.75 1.52
CA LEU A 103 -9.28 12.12 0.41
C LEU A 103 -10.04 12.73 -0.77
N LYS A 104 -11.32 12.99 -0.63
CA LYS A 104 -12.16 13.42 -1.76
C LYS A 104 -11.79 14.78 -2.34
N LYS A 105 -11.07 15.62 -1.60
CA LYS A 105 -10.60 16.91 -2.09
C LYS A 105 -9.23 16.84 -2.75
N VAL A 106 -8.52 15.74 -2.58
CA VAL A 106 -7.16 15.61 -3.10
C VAL A 106 -7.19 15.71 -4.61
N GLU A 107 -6.43 16.69 -5.11
CA GLU A 107 -6.39 16.97 -6.53
C GLU A 107 -5.61 15.94 -7.31
N LEU A 108 -4.50 15.45 -6.73
CA LEU A 108 -3.59 14.60 -7.46
C LEU A 108 -2.96 13.54 -6.55
N PHE A 109 -3.02 12.28 -7.00
CA PHE A 109 -2.40 11.15 -6.32
C PHE A 109 -1.12 10.74 -7.05
N TRP A 110 -0.09 10.48 -6.28
CA TRP A 110 1.22 10.07 -6.76
C TRP A 110 1.60 8.71 -6.22
N LEU A 111 2.36 7.97 -7.01
CA LEU A 111 3.03 6.76 -6.54
C LEU A 111 4.26 6.48 -7.41
N CYS A 112 5.17 5.67 -6.87
CA CYS A 112 6.27 5.09 -7.63
C CYS A 112 6.03 3.59 -7.72
N THR A 113 6.27 3.02 -8.89
CA THR A 113 6.00 1.61 -9.11
C THR A 113 6.97 0.99 -10.11
N ARG A 114 7.20 -0.31 -9.96
CA ARG A 114 7.87 -1.13 -10.98
C ARG A 114 6.86 -1.86 -11.85
N MET A 115 5.56 -1.64 -11.59
CA MET A 115 4.47 -2.29 -12.32
C MET A 115 3.51 -1.24 -12.90
N PRO A 116 3.98 -0.40 -13.82
CA PRO A 116 3.15 0.70 -14.33
C PRO A 116 1.87 0.22 -14.99
N GLU A 117 1.89 -0.94 -15.63
CA GLU A 117 0.72 -1.48 -16.33
C GLU A 117 -0.46 -1.72 -15.39
N PHE A 118 -0.18 -2.18 -14.16
CA PHE A 118 -1.21 -2.37 -13.16
C PHE A 118 -1.93 -1.06 -12.84
N TYR A 119 -1.15 0.00 -12.63
CA TYR A 119 -1.71 1.29 -12.25
C TYR A 119 -2.32 2.04 -13.43
N GLU A 120 -1.80 1.84 -14.64
CA GLU A 120 -2.40 2.43 -15.85
C GLU A 120 -3.84 1.98 -16.03
N LYS A 121 -4.14 0.72 -15.73
CA LYS A 121 -5.52 0.21 -15.79
C LYS A 121 -6.45 0.91 -14.79
N LEU A 122 -5.89 1.50 -13.77
CA LEU A 122 -6.64 2.25 -12.75
C LEU A 122 -6.71 3.74 -13.04
N GLY A 123 -6.15 4.19 -14.18
CA GLY A 123 -6.20 5.58 -14.60
C GLY A 123 -4.97 6.39 -14.29
N PHE A 124 -3.91 5.78 -13.75
CA PHE A 124 -2.64 6.47 -13.51
C PHE A 124 -1.87 6.62 -14.81
N SER A 125 -1.08 7.68 -14.90
CA SER A 125 -0.26 7.96 -16.07
C SER A 125 1.12 8.45 -15.66
N SER A 126 2.15 8.05 -16.41
CA SER A 126 3.53 8.52 -16.20
C SER A 126 4.00 9.47 -17.33
N LYS A 127 3.07 9.92 -18.16
CA LYS A 127 3.46 10.62 -19.41
C LYS A 127 3.98 12.02 -19.21
N GLU A 128 3.57 12.71 -18.15
CA GLU A 128 3.85 14.15 -18.02
C GLU A 128 4.89 14.49 -16.95
N GLN A 129 5.30 13.51 -16.18
CA GLN A 129 6.18 13.75 -15.04
C GLN A 129 7.18 12.63 -14.87
N THR A 130 8.38 12.99 -14.42
CA THR A 130 9.41 12.03 -14.09
C THR A 130 9.66 12.04 -12.60
N GLY A 131 9.45 10.89 -11.97
CA GLY A 131 9.80 10.70 -10.57
C GLY A 131 11.30 10.58 -10.41
N MET A 132 11.85 11.20 -9.37
CA MET A 132 13.26 11.12 -9.04
C MET A 132 13.42 10.71 -7.59
N VAL A 133 14.40 9.85 -7.32
CA VAL A 133 14.63 9.32 -5.98
C VAL A 133 16.06 9.63 -5.55
N TRP A 134 16.18 10.22 -4.37
CA TRP A 134 17.47 10.33 -3.69
C TRP A 134 17.43 9.34 -2.51
N SER A 135 18.36 8.39 -2.48
CA SER A 135 18.41 7.37 -1.43
C SER A 135 19.60 7.60 -0.52
N ARG A 136 19.33 7.66 0.78
CA ARG A 136 20.37 7.86 1.78
C ARG A 136 21.37 6.70 1.77
N SER A 137 20.89 5.49 1.58
CA SER A 137 21.75 4.31 1.54
C SER A 137 22.68 4.27 0.35
N LYS A 138 22.31 4.91 -0.77
CA LYS A 138 23.11 4.93 -1.98
C LYS A 138 24.14 6.06 -2.02
N GLN A 139 23.96 7.11 -1.23
CA GLN A 139 24.86 8.26 -1.23
C GLN A 139 26.22 7.96 -0.61
N GLY A 140 26.33 6.91 0.21
CA GLY A 140 27.59 6.47 0.76
C GLY A 140 28.39 5.53 -0.14
N ARG A 141 27.88 5.23 -1.34
CA ARG A 141 28.52 4.33 -2.30
C ARG A 141 29.02 5.13 -3.49
N GLN A 142 30.23 4.81 -3.93
CA GLN A 142 30.71 5.31 -5.21
C GLN A 142 30.17 4.36 -6.29
N GLU A 143 29.22 4.83 -7.02
CA GLU A 143 28.64 4.09 -8.13
C GLU A 143 29.10 4.69 -9.45
#